data_9a4f48388041a33306a2b6548b4515d8
#
_entry.id   9a4f48388041a33306a2b6548b4515d8
#
_cell.length_a   1.000
_cell.length_b   1.000
_cell.length_c   1.000
_cell.angle_alpha   90.00
_cell.angle_beta   90.00
_cell.angle_gamma   90.00
#
_symmetry.space_group_name_H-M   'P 1'
#
loop_
_entity.id
_entity.type
_entity.pdbx_description
1 polymer ?
#
loop_
_entity_poly.entity_id
_entity_poly.type
_entity_poly.pdbx_seq_one_letter_code
_entity_poly.pdbx_strand_id
1 'polypeptide(L)'
;MRFDLFWVLMGRTAYVFAPLYLIPFAYGIIVGDTSTGFFSVLSVLTFILGMVFGNMGRSHMRQLSVQEGMLFLLVVWFFLALLGMLPFHLAGLHLSPINTFFECISALTTTGLTALPEDLPPALLLWRGLMSWFGGLLFVVILVTVQPVVGGCFGVDFSVRQERLFSPLWNRMTRPMHEMTLLYITITIAAALLYLAAGDTVFSALLLALYTIASGAGPMAGDLPPTPSLMLAGGLSALLSALPLLTIRQLLRRRSEVDVLRHTELHAFCLLFLAAGLALTMPPLLRGTSAPMDAISYGFFYAISFLSTNGLLLAGAIPDHGGAVLLLILLATIGGCMGSAAGG
;
A
#
# COMPACT_ATOMS: atom_id res chain seq x y z
N MET A 1 0.87 -26.50 -22.05
CA MET A 1 0.77 -25.11 -21.59
C MET A 1 2.09 -24.42 -21.89
N ARG A 2 2.07 -23.29 -22.56
CA ARG A 2 3.29 -22.51 -22.84
C ARG A 2 3.32 -21.35 -21.83
N PHE A 3 4.23 -21.40 -20.88
CA PHE A 3 4.39 -20.40 -19.81
C PHE A 3 5.28 -19.21 -20.22
N ASP A 4 5.44 -18.95 -21.52
CA ASP A 4 6.38 -17.96 -22.04
C ASP A 4 6.06 -16.55 -21.48
N LEU A 5 4.79 -16.15 -21.49
CA LEU A 5 4.37 -14.83 -21.02
C LEU A 5 4.43 -14.71 -19.48
N PHE A 6 4.17 -15.80 -18.77
CA PHE A 6 4.34 -15.88 -17.32
C PHE A 6 5.78 -15.53 -16.91
N TRP A 7 6.79 -16.14 -17.57
CA TRP A 7 8.19 -15.84 -17.28
C TRP A 7 8.56 -14.40 -17.62
N VAL A 8 8.03 -13.83 -18.71
CA VAL A 8 8.23 -12.40 -19.04
C VAL A 8 7.67 -11.51 -17.96
N LEU A 9 6.49 -11.80 -17.42
CA LEU A 9 5.88 -11.02 -16.34
C LEU A 9 6.70 -11.12 -15.05
N MET A 10 7.14 -12.34 -14.68
CA MET A 10 8.01 -12.55 -13.51
C MET A 10 9.33 -11.80 -13.65
N GLY A 11 9.96 -11.85 -14.83
CA GLY A 11 11.17 -11.11 -15.12
C GLY A 11 10.99 -9.60 -15.00
N ARG A 12 9.89 -9.06 -15.51
CA ARG A 12 9.58 -7.62 -15.40
C ARG A 12 9.31 -7.19 -13.97
N THR A 13 8.62 -8.02 -13.19
CA THR A 13 8.42 -7.76 -11.77
C THR A 13 9.75 -7.69 -11.03
N ALA A 14 10.67 -8.63 -11.32
CA ALA A 14 12.02 -8.60 -10.77
C ALA A 14 12.80 -7.33 -11.18
N TYR A 15 12.70 -6.89 -12.44
CA TYR A 15 13.32 -5.64 -12.90
C TYR A 15 12.82 -4.40 -12.15
N VAL A 16 11.51 -4.34 -11.85
CA VAL A 16 10.93 -3.20 -11.13
C VAL A 16 11.24 -3.29 -9.64
N PHE A 17 11.40 -4.52 -9.10
CA PHE A 17 11.73 -4.73 -7.69
C PHE A 17 13.21 -4.47 -7.38
N ALA A 18 14.13 -4.79 -8.30
CA ALA A 18 15.57 -4.64 -8.08
C ALA A 18 16.03 -3.25 -7.64
N PRO A 19 15.57 -2.12 -8.23
CA PRO A 19 15.95 -0.78 -7.81
C PRO A 19 15.52 -0.43 -6.39
N LEU A 20 14.50 -1.09 -5.81
CA LEU A 20 14.05 -0.81 -4.45
C LEU A 20 15.14 -1.09 -3.41
N TYR A 21 16.01 -2.07 -3.64
CA TYR A 21 17.16 -2.34 -2.77
C TYR A 21 18.15 -1.18 -2.71
N LEU A 22 18.22 -0.34 -3.77
CA LEU A 22 19.14 0.80 -3.79
C LEU A 22 18.73 1.92 -2.84
N ILE A 23 17.47 1.98 -2.43
CA ILE A 23 16.98 3.03 -1.51
C ILE A 23 17.57 2.83 -0.10
N PRO A 24 17.43 1.67 0.59
CA PRO A 24 18.08 1.45 1.87
C PRO A 24 19.61 1.43 1.76
N PHE A 25 20.19 1.03 0.63
CA PHE A 25 21.62 1.16 0.38
C PHE A 25 22.07 2.63 0.37
N ALA A 26 21.38 3.49 -0.37
CA ALA A 26 21.68 4.93 -0.40
C ALA A 26 21.49 5.59 0.97
N TYR A 27 20.45 5.18 1.72
CA TYR A 27 20.25 5.61 3.10
C TYR A 27 21.44 5.23 3.99
N GLY A 28 21.93 3.99 3.90
CA GLY A 28 23.10 3.52 4.64
C GLY A 28 24.34 4.35 4.35
N ILE A 29 24.60 4.70 3.08
CA ILE A 29 25.71 5.59 2.70
C ILE A 29 25.58 6.97 3.36
N ILE A 30 24.35 7.55 3.36
CA ILE A 30 24.11 8.88 3.94
C ILE A 30 24.34 8.89 5.45
N VAL A 31 23.93 7.81 6.15
CA VAL A 31 24.06 7.69 7.61
C VAL A 31 25.46 7.16 8.03
N GLY A 32 26.26 6.70 7.07
CA GLY A 32 27.58 6.12 7.34
C GLY A 32 27.53 4.66 7.84
N ASP A 33 26.44 3.97 7.59
CA ASP A 33 26.27 2.55 7.93
C ASP A 33 26.82 1.65 6.82
N THR A 34 28.04 1.13 7.02
CA THR A 34 28.70 0.25 6.06
C THR A 34 28.09 -1.15 5.99
N SER A 35 27.25 -1.51 6.97
CA SER A 35 26.61 -2.84 7.02
C SER A 35 25.55 -3.03 5.92
N THR A 36 25.11 -1.95 5.25
CA THR A 36 24.08 -1.96 4.21
C THR A 36 24.58 -2.37 2.82
N GLY A 37 25.86 -2.66 2.66
CA GLY A 37 26.46 -2.99 1.35
C GLY A 37 25.82 -4.17 0.62
N PHE A 38 25.26 -5.14 1.34
CA PHE A 38 24.58 -6.30 0.75
C PHE A 38 23.34 -5.92 -0.09
N PHE A 39 22.70 -4.78 0.19
CA PHE A 39 21.56 -4.31 -0.61
C PHE A 39 21.94 -4.04 -2.07
N SER A 40 23.15 -3.51 -2.32
CA SER A 40 23.62 -3.29 -3.69
C SER A 40 23.83 -4.60 -4.45
N VAL A 41 24.36 -5.61 -3.79
CA VAL A 41 24.55 -6.96 -4.35
C VAL A 41 23.20 -7.60 -4.66
N LEU A 42 22.23 -7.51 -3.75
CA LEU A 42 20.87 -8.03 -3.96
C LEU A 42 20.16 -7.34 -5.13
N SER A 43 20.37 -6.03 -5.31
CA SER A 43 19.83 -5.30 -6.47
C SER A 43 20.35 -5.90 -7.78
N VAL A 44 21.67 -6.10 -7.89
CA VAL A 44 22.30 -6.66 -9.10
C VAL A 44 21.83 -8.10 -9.34
N LEU A 45 21.80 -8.94 -8.30
CA LEU A 45 21.36 -10.34 -8.42
C LEU A 45 19.89 -10.42 -8.85
N THR A 46 19.01 -9.60 -8.27
CA THR A 46 17.58 -9.55 -8.65
C THR A 46 17.41 -9.05 -10.08
N PHE A 47 18.21 -8.08 -10.51
CA PHE A 47 18.21 -7.59 -11.90
C PHE A 47 18.64 -8.70 -12.86
N ILE A 48 19.71 -9.44 -12.57
CA ILE A 48 20.16 -10.59 -13.37
C ILE A 48 19.08 -11.67 -13.43
N LEU A 49 18.42 -11.97 -12.30
CA LEU A 49 17.29 -12.91 -12.25
C LEU A 49 16.15 -12.45 -13.17
N GLY A 50 15.85 -11.16 -13.18
CA GLY A 50 14.90 -10.55 -14.10
C GLY A 50 15.29 -10.75 -15.57
N MET A 51 16.59 -10.62 -15.91
CA MET A 51 17.10 -10.93 -17.26
C MET A 51 16.91 -12.40 -17.64
N VAL A 52 17.24 -13.31 -16.73
CA VAL A 52 17.09 -14.75 -16.98
C VAL A 52 15.64 -15.09 -17.27
N PHE A 53 14.72 -14.66 -16.41
CA PHE A 53 13.27 -14.91 -16.59
C PHE A 53 12.71 -14.24 -17.85
N GLY A 54 13.12 -13.00 -18.14
CA GLY A 54 12.73 -12.31 -19.37
C GLY A 54 13.20 -13.01 -20.64
N ASN A 55 14.38 -13.64 -20.59
CA ASN A 55 14.92 -14.42 -21.72
C ASN A 55 14.24 -15.79 -21.89
N MET A 56 13.80 -16.43 -20.81
CA MET A 56 13.04 -17.69 -20.88
C MET A 56 11.70 -17.53 -21.60
N GLY A 57 11.12 -16.32 -21.58
CA GLY A 57 9.81 -16.04 -22.18
C GLY A 57 9.86 -15.40 -23.58
N ARG A 58 10.97 -15.47 -24.32
CA ARG A 58 11.19 -14.72 -25.57
C ARG A 58 10.36 -15.11 -26.79
N SER A 59 9.49 -16.10 -26.73
CA SER A 59 8.69 -16.50 -27.88
C SER A 59 7.31 -15.87 -27.90
N HIS A 60 7.10 -15.01 -28.90
CA HIS A 60 5.82 -14.51 -29.41
C HIS A 60 4.90 -13.75 -28.43
N MET A 61 4.71 -12.47 -28.70
CA MET A 61 3.68 -11.63 -28.09
C MET A 61 2.28 -12.21 -28.41
N ARG A 62 1.72 -12.97 -27.49
CA ARG A 62 0.34 -13.43 -27.50
C ARG A 62 -0.44 -12.79 -26.36
N GLN A 63 -1.74 -12.93 -26.41
CA GLN A 63 -2.59 -12.48 -25.30
C GLN A 63 -2.37 -13.37 -24.06
N LEU A 64 -2.39 -12.76 -22.88
CA LEU A 64 -2.36 -13.45 -21.60
C LEU A 64 -3.62 -14.33 -21.48
N SER A 65 -3.44 -15.61 -21.24
CA SER A 65 -4.57 -16.47 -20.92
C SER A 65 -5.01 -16.22 -19.46
N VAL A 66 -6.30 -16.44 -19.17
CA VAL A 66 -6.85 -16.29 -17.82
C VAL A 66 -6.08 -17.16 -16.81
N GLN A 67 -5.74 -18.38 -17.19
CA GLN A 67 -4.99 -19.32 -16.37
C GLN A 67 -3.58 -18.80 -16.04
N GLU A 68 -2.87 -18.23 -17.02
CA GLU A 68 -1.54 -17.62 -16.80
C GLU A 68 -1.64 -16.38 -15.91
N GLY A 69 -2.68 -15.58 -16.09
CA GLY A 69 -2.93 -14.40 -15.23
C GLY A 69 -3.20 -14.80 -13.78
N MET A 70 -4.04 -15.80 -13.54
CA MET A 70 -4.32 -16.30 -12.19
C MET A 70 -3.07 -16.91 -11.54
N LEU A 71 -2.31 -17.72 -12.29
CA LEU A 71 -1.07 -18.29 -11.80
C LEU A 71 -0.04 -17.20 -11.46
N PHE A 72 0.09 -16.19 -12.32
CA PHE A 72 0.96 -15.05 -12.07
C PHE A 72 0.56 -14.31 -10.78
N LEU A 73 -0.74 -14.03 -10.60
CA LEU A 73 -1.25 -13.37 -9.41
C LEU A 73 -0.92 -14.13 -8.12
N LEU A 74 -0.99 -15.45 -8.16
CA LEU A 74 -0.65 -16.28 -7.01
C LEU A 74 0.86 -16.30 -6.75
N VAL A 75 1.65 -16.57 -7.78
CA VAL A 75 3.08 -16.84 -7.64
C VAL A 75 3.90 -15.57 -7.39
N VAL A 76 3.46 -14.42 -7.92
CA VAL A 76 4.22 -13.16 -7.77
C VAL A 76 4.43 -12.76 -6.31
N TRP A 77 3.44 -12.94 -5.45
CA TRP A 77 3.54 -12.61 -4.03
C TRP A 77 4.57 -13.49 -3.31
N PHE A 78 4.54 -14.80 -3.55
CA PHE A 78 5.52 -15.73 -2.99
C PHE A 78 6.93 -15.44 -3.50
N PHE A 79 7.07 -15.15 -4.79
CA PHE A 79 8.36 -14.83 -5.41
C PHE A 79 8.96 -13.55 -4.82
N LEU A 80 8.17 -12.48 -4.69
CA LEU A 80 8.63 -11.23 -4.11
C LEU A 80 8.94 -11.37 -2.62
N ALA A 81 8.18 -12.19 -1.88
CA ALA A 81 8.48 -12.47 -0.47
C ALA A 81 9.80 -13.21 -0.31
N LEU A 82 10.11 -14.17 -1.18
CA LEU A 82 11.41 -14.88 -1.18
C LEU A 82 12.57 -13.91 -1.46
N LEU A 83 12.41 -12.98 -2.38
CA LEU A 83 13.41 -11.93 -2.60
C LEU A 83 13.49 -10.99 -1.40
N GLY A 84 12.33 -10.57 -0.87
CA GLY A 84 12.22 -9.63 0.25
C GLY A 84 12.85 -10.10 1.55
N MET A 85 12.90 -11.40 1.81
CA MET A 85 13.48 -11.95 3.03
C MET A 85 15.02 -11.92 3.07
N LEU A 86 15.68 -11.82 1.91
CA LEU A 86 17.15 -11.87 1.84
C LEU A 86 17.85 -10.79 2.67
N PRO A 87 17.42 -9.50 2.66
CA PRO A 87 18.04 -8.47 3.51
C PRO A 87 18.00 -8.78 4.99
N PHE A 88 16.90 -9.34 5.51
CA PHE A 88 16.77 -9.68 6.93
C PHE A 88 17.74 -10.79 7.36
N HIS A 89 17.98 -11.78 6.50
CA HIS A 89 18.95 -12.83 6.76
C HIS A 89 20.40 -12.33 6.66
N LEU A 90 20.71 -11.51 5.65
CA LEU A 90 22.06 -10.97 5.45
C LEU A 90 22.47 -9.94 6.51
N ALA A 91 21.49 -9.26 7.11
CA ALA A 91 21.73 -8.35 8.24
C ALA A 91 22.03 -9.08 9.57
N GLY A 92 22.05 -10.41 9.58
CA GLY A 92 22.38 -11.19 10.79
C GLY A 92 21.28 -11.22 11.85
N LEU A 93 20.05 -10.86 11.50
CA LEU A 93 18.90 -11.05 12.38
C LEU A 93 18.66 -12.56 12.57
N HIS A 94 18.74 -13.03 13.82
CA HIS A 94 18.51 -14.45 14.17
C HIS A 94 17.01 -14.83 14.12
N LEU A 95 16.36 -14.48 13.01
CA LEU A 95 14.96 -14.83 12.77
C LEU A 95 14.86 -16.18 12.05
N SER A 96 13.86 -16.98 12.41
CA SER A 96 13.59 -18.20 11.67
C SER A 96 13.19 -17.87 10.22
N PRO A 97 13.52 -18.70 9.22
CA PRO A 97 13.09 -18.47 7.83
C PRO A 97 11.58 -18.31 7.68
N ILE A 98 10.79 -19.01 8.50
CA ILE A 98 9.31 -18.94 8.49
C ILE A 98 8.85 -17.55 8.97
N ASN A 99 9.42 -17.03 10.06
CA ASN A 99 9.05 -15.70 10.58
C ASN A 99 9.46 -14.61 9.59
N THR A 100 10.61 -14.72 8.95
CA THR A 100 11.06 -13.75 7.94
C THR A 100 10.19 -13.80 6.69
N PHE A 101 9.80 -14.99 6.25
CA PHE A 101 8.87 -15.15 5.15
C PHE A 101 7.48 -14.57 5.48
N PHE A 102 6.97 -14.87 6.68
CA PHE A 102 5.72 -14.29 7.19
C PHE A 102 5.77 -12.76 7.19
N GLU A 103 6.86 -12.17 7.69
CA GLU A 103 7.05 -10.72 7.70
C GLU A 103 7.00 -10.12 6.28
N CYS A 104 7.68 -10.76 5.33
CA CYS A 104 7.70 -10.31 3.94
C CYS A 104 6.35 -10.43 3.25
N ILE A 105 5.62 -11.51 3.47
CA ILE A 105 4.24 -11.64 2.97
C ILE A 105 3.35 -10.60 3.62
N SER A 106 3.41 -10.43 4.95
CA SER A 106 2.64 -9.43 5.68
C SER A 106 2.89 -8.01 5.17
N ALA A 107 4.16 -7.66 4.93
CA ALA A 107 4.51 -6.36 4.36
C ALA A 107 3.97 -6.20 2.93
N LEU A 108 4.25 -7.14 2.04
CA LEU A 108 3.84 -7.07 0.63
C LEU A 108 2.32 -7.07 0.45
N THR A 109 1.58 -7.84 1.25
CA THR A 109 0.11 -7.87 1.20
C THR A 109 -0.53 -6.74 2.01
N THR A 110 0.29 -5.82 2.53
CA THR A 110 -0.17 -4.67 3.35
C THR A 110 -0.98 -5.08 4.58
N THR A 111 -0.78 -6.31 5.07
CA THR A 111 -1.48 -6.85 6.26
C THR A 111 -1.06 -6.17 7.55
N GLY A 112 0.22 -5.77 7.66
CA GLY A 112 0.73 -4.98 8.78
C GLY A 112 1.10 -5.78 10.04
N LEU A 113 0.88 -7.09 10.09
CA LEU A 113 1.35 -7.92 11.19
C LEU A 113 2.88 -8.02 11.17
N THR A 114 3.52 -8.01 12.34
CA THR A 114 4.97 -8.09 12.45
C THR A 114 5.43 -9.18 13.41
N ALA A 115 6.49 -9.89 13.00
CA ALA A 115 7.24 -10.84 13.82
C ALA A 115 8.67 -10.33 14.08
N LEU A 116 8.95 -9.07 13.72
CA LEU A 116 10.26 -8.44 13.88
C LEU A 116 10.44 -7.95 15.32
N PRO A 117 11.68 -7.91 15.82
CA PRO A 117 11.99 -7.27 17.09
C PRO A 117 11.78 -5.75 17.01
N GLU A 118 11.56 -5.11 18.16
CA GLU A 118 11.35 -3.66 18.24
C GLU A 118 12.60 -2.87 17.80
N ASP A 119 13.78 -3.37 18.14
CA ASP A 119 15.09 -2.74 17.82
C ASP A 119 15.60 -3.18 16.44
N LEU A 120 15.00 -2.64 15.38
CA LEU A 120 15.45 -2.89 14.01
C LEU A 120 16.39 -1.79 13.51
N PRO A 121 17.44 -2.15 12.77
CA PRO A 121 18.25 -1.18 12.02
C PRO A 121 17.38 -0.33 11.10
N PRO A 122 17.56 1.00 11.03
CA PRO A 122 16.73 1.89 10.23
C PRO A 122 16.66 1.51 8.75
N ALA A 123 17.74 0.97 8.18
CA ALA A 123 17.76 0.50 6.79
C ALA A 123 16.80 -0.69 6.56
N LEU A 124 16.61 -1.57 7.55
CA LEU A 124 15.67 -2.69 7.46
C LEU A 124 14.23 -2.24 7.72
N LEU A 125 14.00 -1.24 8.59
CA LEU A 125 12.71 -0.60 8.73
C LEU A 125 12.27 0.05 7.41
N LEU A 126 13.20 0.77 6.77
CA LEU A 126 12.96 1.38 5.45
C LEU A 126 12.67 0.31 4.40
N TRP A 127 13.42 -0.79 4.40
CA TRP A 127 13.18 -1.92 3.51
C TRP A 127 11.78 -2.50 3.67
N ARG A 128 11.35 -2.74 4.91
CA ARG A 128 10.01 -3.22 5.20
C ARG A 128 8.92 -2.25 4.71
N GLY A 129 9.11 -0.94 4.96
CA GLY A 129 8.20 0.10 4.47
C GLY A 129 8.11 0.13 2.94
N LEU A 130 9.25 -0.03 2.25
CA LEU A 130 9.31 -0.12 0.78
C LEU A 130 8.62 -1.37 0.26
N MET A 131 8.72 -2.51 0.94
CA MET A 131 7.98 -3.72 0.57
C MET A 131 6.47 -3.52 0.69
N SER A 132 5.99 -2.91 1.77
CA SER A 132 4.59 -2.59 1.95
C SER A 132 4.10 -1.62 0.86
N TRP A 133 4.86 -0.56 0.62
CA TRP A 133 4.57 0.42 -0.43
C TRP A 133 4.54 -0.20 -1.84
N PHE A 134 5.51 -1.04 -2.15
CA PHE A 134 5.57 -1.74 -3.44
C PHE A 134 4.43 -2.75 -3.59
N GLY A 135 4.07 -3.44 -2.52
CA GLY A 135 2.93 -4.35 -2.49
C GLY A 135 1.61 -3.63 -2.79
N GLY A 136 1.35 -2.51 -2.14
CA GLY A 136 0.20 -1.65 -2.41
C GLY A 136 0.17 -1.13 -3.85
N LEU A 137 1.32 -0.67 -4.38
CA LEU A 137 1.45 -0.27 -5.79
C LEU A 137 1.17 -1.45 -6.73
N LEU A 138 1.75 -2.61 -6.46
CA LEU A 138 1.54 -3.81 -7.27
C LEU A 138 0.07 -4.22 -7.29
N PHE A 139 -0.61 -4.16 -6.15
CA PHE A 139 -2.04 -4.42 -6.06
C PHE A 139 -2.85 -3.46 -6.95
N VAL A 140 -2.60 -2.16 -6.88
CA VAL A 140 -3.27 -1.15 -7.72
C VAL A 140 -3.01 -1.41 -9.21
N VAL A 141 -1.76 -1.73 -9.57
CA VAL A 141 -1.39 -2.05 -10.95
C VAL A 141 -2.10 -3.32 -11.45
N ILE A 142 -2.15 -4.35 -10.63
CA ILE A 142 -2.85 -5.61 -10.93
C ILE A 142 -4.35 -5.33 -11.11
N LEU A 143 -4.95 -4.57 -10.21
CA LEU A 143 -6.37 -4.21 -10.28
C LEU A 143 -6.71 -3.55 -11.62
N VAL A 144 -5.89 -2.63 -12.08
CA VAL A 144 -6.14 -1.88 -13.32
C VAL A 144 -5.83 -2.69 -14.59
N THR A 145 -4.87 -3.61 -14.53
CA THR A 145 -4.35 -4.30 -15.72
C THR A 145 -4.86 -5.73 -15.89
N VAL A 146 -4.96 -6.48 -14.81
CA VAL A 146 -5.25 -7.93 -14.85
C VAL A 146 -6.74 -8.19 -14.58
N GLN A 147 -7.35 -7.45 -13.68
CA GLN A 147 -8.76 -7.62 -13.32
C GLN A 147 -9.72 -7.53 -14.51
N PRO A 148 -9.58 -6.60 -15.48
CA PRO A 148 -10.47 -6.56 -16.65
C PRO A 148 -10.41 -7.85 -17.48
N VAL A 149 -9.28 -8.57 -17.46
CA VAL A 149 -9.10 -9.83 -18.19
C VAL A 149 -9.73 -11.01 -17.44
N VAL A 150 -9.61 -11.00 -16.11
CA VAL A 150 -10.07 -12.09 -15.23
C VAL A 150 -11.53 -11.87 -14.79
N GLY A 151 -11.96 -10.63 -14.59
CA GLY A 151 -13.28 -10.28 -14.08
C GLY A 151 -14.44 -10.74 -14.97
N GLY A 152 -14.25 -10.76 -16.28
CA GLY A 152 -15.23 -11.34 -17.21
C GLY A 152 -15.52 -12.84 -17.00
N CYS A 153 -14.66 -13.54 -16.27
CA CYS A 153 -14.83 -14.97 -15.97
C CYS A 153 -15.64 -15.22 -14.67
N PHE A 154 -15.76 -14.23 -13.79
CA PHE A 154 -16.47 -14.37 -12.52
C PHE A 154 -17.87 -13.73 -12.52
N GLY A 155 -18.36 -13.24 -13.67
CA GLY A 155 -19.68 -12.61 -13.77
C GLY A 155 -19.82 -11.31 -12.97
N VAL A 156 -18.71 -10.76 -12.50
CA VAL A 156 -18.70 -9.47 -11.80
C VAL A 156 -18.55 -8.38 -12.86
N ASP A 157 -19.68 -7.84 -13.31
CA ASP A 157 -19.72 -6.65 -14.14
C ASP A 157 -19.24 -5.44 -13.33
N PHE A 158 -17.93 -5.29 -13.22
CA PHE A 158 -17.38 -3.98 -12.87
C PHE A 158 -17.68 -3.07 -14.06
N SER A 159 -18.64 -2.19 -13.90
CA SER A 159 -19.03 -1.19 -14.88
C SER A 159 -17.97 -0.10 -15.08
N VAL A 160 -16.72 -0.50 -15.29
CA VAL A 160 -15.78 0.30 -16.06
C VAL A 160 -16.30 0.19 -17.49
N ARG A 161 -16.99 1.24 -17.95
CA ARG A 161 -17.52 1.38 -19.31
C ARG A 161 -16.52 0.78 -20.27
N GLN A 162 -16.86 -0.37 -20.79
CA GLN A 162 -16.07 -1.21 -21.69
C GLN A 162 -15.99 -0.48 -23.05
N GLU A 163 -15.12 0.54 -23.10
CA GLU A 163 -14.69 1.08 -24.38
C GLU A 163 -13.91 -0.03 -25.09
N ARG A 164 -14.58 -0.60 -26.07
CA ARG A 164 -14.16 -1.62 -27.06
C ARG A 164 -12.67 -1.95 -27.04
N LEU A 165 -12.32 -3.00 -26.29
CA LEU A 165 -10.96 -3.48 -26.07
C LEU A 165 -10.52 -4.47 -27.17
N PHE A 166 -10.51 -4.04 -28.43
CA PHE A 166 -9.93 -4.82 -29.53
C PHE A 166 -8.82 -4.06 -30.26
N SER A 167 -7.71 -3.82 -29.54
CA SER A 167 -6.47 -3.42 -30.17
C SER A 167 -5.28 -3.96 -29.35
N PRO A 168 -4.04 -4.02 -29.90
CA PRO A 168 -2.94 -4.75 -29.25
C PRO A 168 -2.78 -4.31 -27.78
N LEU A 169 -3.17 -5.22 -26.89
CA LEU A 169 -3.33 -5.05 -25.45
C LEU A 169 -2.12 -4.39 -24.78
N TRP A 170 -0.93 -4.63 -25.30
CA TRP A 170 0.31 -4.18 -24.68
C TRP A 170 0.49 -2.66 -24.62
N ASN A 171 0.24 -1.94 -25.72
CA ASN A 171 0.38 -0.47 -25.74
C ASN A 171 -0.75 0.24 -24.97
N ARG A 172 -1.88 -0.44 -24.72
CA ARG A 172 -2.98 0.10 -23.92
C ARG A 172 -2.82 -0.15 -22.43
N MET A 173 -2.10 -1.21 -22.02
CA MET A 173 -1.85 -1.52 -20.62
C MET A 173 -0.71 -0.70 -20.00
N THR A 174 0.34 -0.42 -20.74
CA THR A 174 1.52 0.30 -20.22
C THR A 174 1.21 1.73 -19.82
N ARG A 175 0.33 2.41 -20.57
CA ARG A 175 -0.04 3.79 -20.29
C ARG A 175 -0.82 3.97 -18.98
N PRO A 176 -1.90 3.21 -18.70
CA PRO A 176 -2.59 3.27 -17.42
C PRO A 176 -1.70 2.83 -16.24
N MET A 177 -0.84 1.82 -16.41
CA MET A 177 0.12 1.43 -15.38
C MET A 177 1.05 2.58 -14.99
N HIS A 178 1.67 3.22 -15.98
CA HIS A 178 2.58 4.34 -15.74
C HIS A 178 1.89 5.52 -15.04
N GLU A 179 0.68 5.85 -15.47
CA GLU A 179 -0.10 6.93 -14.87
C GLU A 179 -0.52 6.62 -13.43
N MET A 180 -0.91 5.37 -13.14
CA MET A 180 -1.22 4.95 -11.77
C MET A 180 0.01 4.95 -10.88
N THR A 181 1.15 4.48 -11.39
CA THR A 181 2.42 4.52 -10.66
C THR A 181 2.83 5.96 -10.35
N LEU A 182 2.74 6.88 -11.32
CA LEU A 182 3.05 8.30 -11.10
C LEU A 182 2.10 8.94 -10.07
N LEU A 183 0.81 8.65 -10.16
CA LEU A 183 -0.18 9.13 -9.19
C LEU A 183 0.14 8.61 -7.79
N TYR A 184 0.44 7.31 -7.66
CA TYR A 184 0.77 6.68 -6.40
C TYR A 184 2.04 7.30 -5.77
N ILE A 185 3.08 7.54 -6.57
CA ILE A 185 4.29 8.25 -6.14
C ILE A 185 3.95 9.68 -5.71
N THR A 186 3.12 10.39 -6.47
CA THR A 186 2.76 11.78 -6.17
C THR A 186 2.01 11.89 -4.83
N ILE A 187 1.06 11.01 -4.57
CA ILE A 187 0.35 11.02 -3.28
C ILE A 187 1.24 10.58 -2.12
N THR A 188 2.22 9.70 -2.36
CA THR A 188 3.22 9.33 -1.34
C THR A 188 4.11 10.53 -0.98
N ILE A 189 4.58 11.28 -1.98
CA ILE A 189 5.35 12.51 -1.75
C ILE A 189 4.49 13.54 -1.00
N ALA A 190 3.23 13.71 -1.39
CA ALA A 190 2.32 14.62 -0.69
C ALA A 190 2.12 14.21 0.78
N ALA A 191 1.95 12.93 1.07
CA ALA A 191 1.84 12.41 2.44
C ALA A 191 3.14 12.66 3.24
N ALA A 192 4.32 12.40 2.65
CA ALA A 192 5.60 12.67 3.31
C ALA A 192 5.75 14.16 3.64
N LEU A 193 5.37 15.05 2.73
CA LEU A 193 5.38 16.49 2.98
C LEU A 193 4.40 16.92 4.07
N LEU A 194 3.22 16.28 4.19
CA LEU A 194 2.27 16.53 5.28
C LEU A 194 2.86 16.15 6.64
N TYR A 195 3.52 14.99 6.75
CA TYR A 195 4.19 14.58 7.99
C TYR A 195 5.36 15.49 8.35
N LEU A 196 6.17 15.90 7.36
CA LEU A 196 7.26 16.87 7.57
C LEU A 196 6.71 18.23 8.05
N ALA A 197 5.65 18.73 7.43
CA ALA A 197 5.00 19.97 7.83
C ALA A 197 4.38 19.88 9.24
N ALA A 198 4.00 18.68 9.67
CA ALA A 198 3.53 18.43 11.04
C ALA A 198 4.66 18.40 12.08
N GLY A 199 5.93 18.50 11.67
CA GLY A 199 7.09 18.57 12.57
C GLY A 199 7.79 17.24 12.79
N ASP A 200 7.50 16.22 11.99
CA ASP A 200 8.18 14.92 12.08
C ASP A 200 9.58 14.94 11.43
N THR A 201 10.42 13.97 11.78
CA THR A 201 11.73 13.81 11.17
C THR A 201 11.62 13.32 9.74
N VAL A 202 12.61 13.61 8.88
CA VAL A 202 12.60 13.19 7.47
C VAL A 202 12.45 11.68 7.33
N PHE A 203 13.13 10.90 8.18
CA PHE A 203 13.07 9.44 8.14
C PHE A 203 11.69 8.91 8.54
N SER A 204 11.16 9.38 9.67
CA SER A 204 9.83 8.98 10.16
C SER A 204 8.74 9.40 9.18
N ALA A 205 8.77 10.64 8.67
CA ALA A 205 7.81 11.16 7.70
C ALA A 205 7.79 10.32 6.41
N LEU A 206 8.97 9.94 5.89
CA LEU A 206 9.05 9.04 4.74
C LEU A 206 8.46 7.68 5.05
N LEU A 207 8.82 7.10 6.19
CA LEU A 207 8.39 5.76 6.60
C LEU A 207 6.86 5.73 6.82
N LEU A 208 6.31 6.71 7.54
CA LEU A 208 4.87 6.85 7.76
C LEU A 208 4.12 7.04 6.43
N ALA A 209 4.66 7.84 5.50
CA ALA A 209 4.05 8.02 4.19
C ALA A 209 4.01 6.72 3.39
N LEU A 210 5.08 5.93 3.40
CA LEU A 210 5.14 4.62 2.73
C LEU A 210 4.05 3.67 3.28
N TYR A 211 3.93 3.57 4.61
CA TYR A 211 2.93 2.71 5.24
C TYR A 211 1.50 3.23 5.04
N THR A 212 1.27 4.54 5.22
CA THR A 212 -0.08 5.12 5.16
C THR A 212 -0.66 5.02 3.75
N ILE A 213 0.13 5.33 2.72
CA ILE A 213 -0.36 5.27 1.33
C ILE A 213 -0.56 3.83 0.85
N ALA A 214 0.25 2.91 1.35
CA ALA A 214 0.06 1.49 1.09
C ALA A 214 -1.12 0.87 1.87
N SER A 215 -1.71 1.59 2.83
CA SER A 215 -2.67 1.06 3.80
C SER A 215 -2.14 -0.17 4.55
N GLY A 216 -0.83 -0.17 4.79
CA GLY A 216 -0.13 -1.25 5.48
C GLY A 216 0.33 -0.78 6.85
N ALA A 217 -0.32 -1.21 7.93
CA ALA A 217 0.17 -0.94 9.27
C ALA A 217 1.63 -1.39 9.40
N GLY A 218 2.49 -0.51 9.88
CA GLY A 218 3.90 -0.80 10.10
C GLY A 218 4.27 -0.81 11.58
N PRO A 219 5.46 -1.26 11.96
CA PRO A 219 5.92 -1.25 13.36
C PRO A 219 5.81 0.13 14.02
N MET A 220 5.96 1.20 13.26
CA MET A 220 5.83 2.58 13.75
C MET A 220 4.39 3.13 13.70
N ALA A 221 3.43 2.41 13.12
CA ALA A 221 2.06 2.89 12.99
C ALA A 221 1.29 2.85 14.32
N GLY A 222 1.80 2.12 15.32
CA GLY A 222 1.19 1.98 16.63
C GLY A 222 1.55 3.07 17.65
N ASP A 223 2.52 3.94 17.35
CA ASP A 223 3.10 4.89 18.31
C ASP A 223 3.13 6.32 17.78
N LEU A 224 2.14 6.70 16.98
CA LEU A 224 2.06 8.08 16.49
C LEU A 224 1.82 9.02 17.68
N PRO A 225 2.69 10.03 17.92
CA PRO A 225 2.46 10.98 18.98
C PRO A 225 1.08 11.67 18.83
N PRO A 226 0.29 11.80 19.89
CA PRO A 226 -1.05 12.37 19.82
C PRO A 226 -1.01 13.93 19.71
N THR A 227 -0.17 14.44 18.80
CA THR A 227 -0.12 15.87 18.50
C THR A 227 -1.15 16.22 17.43
N PRO A 228 -1.88 17.35 17.55
CA PRO A 228 -2.91 17.71 16.57
C PRO A 228 -2.39 17.79 15.14
N SER A 229 -1.14 18.24 14.95
CA SER A 229 -0.51 18.34 13.63
C SER A 229 -0.26 16.98 12.98
N LEU A 230 0.29 16.01 13.74
CA LEU A 230 0.53 14.64 13.25
C LEU A 230 -0.76 13.86 13.05
N MET A 231 -1.76 14.06 13.90
CA MET A 231 -3.09 13.48 13.70
C MET A 231 -3.75 14.00 12.43
N LEU A 232 -3.63 15.29 12.14
CA LEU A 232 -4.15 15.88 10.90
C LEU A 232 -3.39 15.32 9.69
N ALA A 233 -2.05 15.26 9.73
CA ALA A 233 -1.23 14.71 8.66
C ALA A 233 -1.55 13.25 8.41
N GLY A 234 -1.64 12.43 9.47
CA GLY A 234 -2.02 11.02 9.39
C GLY A 234 -3.43 10.82 8.85
N GLY A 235 -4.40 11.58 9.33
CA GLY A 235 -5.78 11.53 8.87
C GLY A 235 -5.94 11.93 7.39
N LEU A 236 -5.27 13.00 6.94
CA LEU A 236 -5.27 13.42 5.53
C LEU A 236 -4.57 12.40 4.63
N SER A 237 -3.45 11.84 5.09
CA SER A 237 -2.74 10.80 4.34
C SER A 237 -3.57 9.51 4.23
N ALA A 238 -4.24 9.11 5.31
CA ALA A 238 -5.17 7.99 5.34
C ALA A 238 -6.38 8.23 4.41
N LEU A 239 -6.91 9.44 4.38
CA LEU A 239 -7.96 9.82 3.43
C LEU A 239 -7.47 9.68 1.98
N LEU A 240 -6.26 10.16 1.66
CA LEU A 240 -5.68 10.03 0.31
C LEU A 240 -5.53 8.56 -0.12
N SER A 241 -5.17 7.66 0.79
CA SER A 241 -5.05 6.23 0.50
C SER A 241 -6.42 5.56 0.26
N ALA A 242 -7.49 6.06 0.92
CA ALA A 242 -8.83 5.50 0.84
C ALA A 242 -9.65 6.00 -0.37
N LEU A 243 -9.20 7.07 -1.04
CA LEU A 243 -9.88 7.62 -2.20
C LEU A 243 -9.63 6.77 -3.47
N PRO A 244 -10.62 6.66 -4.38
CA PRO A 244 -10.48 5.86 -5.59
C PRO A 244 -9.48 6.51 -6.56
N LEU A 245 -8.33 5.89 -6.73
CA LEU A 245 -7.21 6.40 -7.55
C LEU A 245 -7.61 6.64 -9.02
N LEU A 246 -8.48 5.79 -9.55
CA LEU A 246 -9.01 5.95 -10.90
C LEU A 246 -9.85 7.23 -11.06
N THR A 247 -10.66 7.55 -10.05
CA THR A 247 -11.48 8.78 -10.04
C THR A 247 -10.60 10.02 -9.91
N ILE A 248 -9.59 9.99 -9.02
CA ILE A 248 -8.60 11.07 -8.89
C ILE A 248 -7.91 11.33 -10.24
N ARG A 249 -7.46 10.27 -10.92
CA ARG A 249 -6.86 10.38 -12.25
C ARG A 249 -7.79 11.02 -13.28
N GLN A 250 -9.07 10.63 -13.29
CA GLN A 250 -10.07 11.19 -14.22
C GLN A 250 -10.29 12.68 -13.96
N LEU A 251 -10.37 13.06 -12.68
CA LEU A 251 -10.51 14.45 -12.24
C LEU A 251 -9.32 15.32 -12.68
N LEU A 252 -8.10 14.85 -12.48
CA LEU A 252 -6.88 15.55 -12.88
C LEU A 252 -6.77 15.74 -14.39
N ARG A 253 -7.37 14.87 -15.19
CA ARG A 253 -7.39 14.98 -16.67
C ARG A 253 -8.45 15.91 -17.23
N ARG A 254 -9.21 16.63 -16.39
CA ARG A 254 -10.28 17.56 -16.81
C ARG A 254 -11.25 16.96 -17.83
N ARG A 255 -11.47 15.68 -17.85
CA ARG A 255 -12.56 15.07 -18.62
C ARG A 255 -13.87 15.39 -17.91
N SER A 256 -14.58 16.37 -18.45
CA SER A 256 -15.76 17.05 -17.90
C SER A 256 -17.01 16.17 -17.67
N GLU A 257 -16.93 14.89 -17.91
CA GLU A 257 -18.06 13.95 -17.77
C GLU A 257 -18.05 13.15 -16.47
N VAL A 258 -17.01 13.33 -15.61
CA VAL A 258 -16.99 12.66 -14.31
C VAL A 258 -17.72 13.54 -13.33
N ASP A 259 -19.00 13.29 -13.20
CA ASP A 259 -19.86 13.89 -12.17
C ASP A 259 -19.44 13.29 -10.81
N VAL A 260 -18.34 13.81 -10.22
CA VAL A 260 -17.82 13.35 -8.92
C VAL A 260 -18.92 13.41 -7.86
N LEU A 261 -19.87 14.34 -8.03
CA LEU A 261 -21.05 14.48 -7.19
C LEU A 261 -22.09 13.36 -7.38
N ARG A 262 -22.00 12.57 -8.44
CA ARG A 262 -22.87 11.40 -8.68
C ARG A 262 -22.27 10.07 -8.26
N HIS A 263 -21.03 10.03 -7.77
CA HIS A 263 -20.45 8.81 -7.21
C HIS A 263 -21.10 8.49 -5.87
N THR A 264 -22.10 7.65 -5.89
CA THR A 264 -22.82 7.14 -4.69
C THR A 264 -21.87 6.57 -3.65
N GLU A 265 -20.78 5.93 -4.10
CA GLU A 265 -19.74 5.36 -3.26
C GLU A 265 -18.99 6.40 -2.44
N LEU A 266 -18.58 7.54 -3.05
CA LEU A 266 -17.90 8.61 -2.33
C LEU A 266 -18.81 9.27 -1.28
N HIS A 267 -20.09 9.43 -1.60
CA HIS A 267 -21.08 9.94 -0.65
C HIS A 267 -21.27 8.96 0.53
N ALA A 268 -21.39 7.67 0.23
CA ALA A 268 -21.51 6.64 1.26
C ALA A 268 -20.27 6.60 2.16
N PHE A 269 -19.05 6.70 1.58
CA PHE A 269 -17.80 6.80 2.32
C PHE A 269 -17.78 8.02 3.25
N CYS A 270 -18.09 9.21 2.74
CA CYS A 270 -18.13 10.43 3.53
C CYS A 270 -19.18 10.35 4.67
N LEU A 271 -20.37 9.81 4.38
CA LEU A 271 -21.42 9.64 5.37
C LEU A 271 -21.02 8.65 6.47
N LEU A 272 -20.41 7.53 6.07
CA LEU A 272 -19.90 6.53 7.01
C LEU A 272 -18.77 7.10 7.87
N PHE A 273 -17.84 7.84 7.27
CA PHE A 273 -16.76 8.53 8.00
C PHE A 273 -17.31 9.50 9.06
N LEU A 274 -18.28 10.35 8.67
CA LEU A 274 -18.90 11.30 9.58
C LEU A 274 -19.67 10.59 10.71
N ALA A 275 -20.48 9.58 10.37
CA ALA A 275 -21.24 8.82 11.35
C ALA A 275 -20.34 8.09 12.35
N ALA A 276 -19.28 7.45 11.86
CA ALA A 276 -18.30 6.74 12.68
C ALA A 276 -17.50 7.70 13.57
N GLY A 277 -17.05 8.83 13.02
CA GLY A 277 -16.36 9.87 13.78
C GLY A 277 -17.21 10.40 14.94
N LEU A 278 -18.48 10.69 14.69
CA LEU A 278 -19.42 11.10 15.73
C LEU A 278 -19.67 9.98 16.77
N ALA A 279 -19.86 8.74 16.32
CA ALA A 279 -20.08 7.62 17.23
C ALA A 279 -18.88 7.34 18.14
N LEU A 280 -17.64 7.52 17.65
CA LEU A 280 -16.43 7.38 18.47
C LEU A 280 -16.19 8.57 19.40
N THR A 281 -16.64 9.77 19.03
CA THR A 281 -16.52 11.00 19.83
C THR A 281 -17.49 11.02 21.03
N MET A 282 -18.70 10.48 20.86
CA MET A 282 -19.77 10.60 21.88
C MET A 282 -19.45 9.97 23.23
N PRO A 283 -18.91 8.73 23.35
CA PRO A 283 -18.68 8.09 24.64
C PRO A 283 -17.69 8.87 25.54
N PRO A 284 -16.50 9.30 25.09
CA PRO A 284 -15.58 10.07 25.93
C PRO A 284 -16.14 11.45 26.30
N LEU A 285 -16.92 12.07 25.41
CA LEU A 285 -17.55 13.36 25.65
C LEU A 285 -18.63 13.27 26.74
N LEU A 286 -19.53 12.27 26.66
CA LEU A 286 -20.61 12.07 27.63
C LEU A 286 -20.09 11.66 29.01
N ARG A 287 -18.97 10.97 29.09
CA ARG A 287 -18.32 10.56 30.34
C ARG A 287 -17.44 11.67 30.94
N GLY A 288 -17.17 12.74 30.20
CA GLY A 288 -16.29 13.81 30.65
C GLY A 288 -14.82 13.36 30.83
N THR A 289 -14.41 12.28 30.16
CA THR A 289 -13.06 11.72 30.29
C THR A 289 -12.00 12.46 29.46
N SER A 290 -12.43 13.26 28.48
CA SER A 290 -11.55 14.00 27.57
C SER A 290 -12.09 15.41 27.32
N ALA A 291 -11.21 16.36 27.03
CA ALA A 291 -11.64 17.67 26.55
C ALA A 291 -12.42 17.52 25.22
N PRO A 292 -13.43 18.36 24.98
CA PRO A 292 -14.29 18.21 23.79
C PRO A 292 -13.51 18.17 22.47
N MET A 293 -12.47 19.01 22.34
CA MET A 293 -11.65 19.09 21.13
C MET A 293 -10.82 17.82 20.92
N ASP A 294 -10.27 17.26 22.01
CA ASP A 294 -9.50 16.01 21.94
C ASP A 294 -10.40 14.83 21.59
N ALA A 295 -11.59 14.74 22.20
CA ALA A 295 -12.56 13.70 21.88
C ALA A 295 -12.96 13.71 20.40
N ILE A 296 -13.20 14.89 19.81
CA ILE A 296 -13.51 15.04 18.39
C ILE A 296 -12.30 14.61 17.54
N SER A 297 -11.11 15.12 17.85
CA SER A 297 -9.90 14.81 17.10
C SER A 297 -9.59 13.32 17.09
N TYR A 298 -9.66 12.65 18.24
CA TYR A 298 -9.46 11.21 18.38
C TYR A 298 -10.53 10.39 17.65
N GLY A 299 -11.81 10.77 17.81
CA GLY A 299 -12.91 10.05 17.17
C GLY A 299 -12.82 10.06 15.65
N PHE A 300 -12.55 11.22 15.04
CA PHE A 300 -12.40 11.33 13.60
C PHE A 300 -11.09 10.72 13.08
N PHE A 301 -9.99 10.85 13.82
CA PHE A 301 -8.73 10.20 13.48
C PHE A 301 -8.88 8.66 13.41
N TYR A 302 -9.46 8.03 14.43
CA TYR A 302 -9.68 6.61 14.44
C TYR A 302 -10.70 6.16 13.38
N ALA A 303 -11.75 6.94 13.14
CA ALA A 303 -12.71 6.65 12.08
C ALA A 303 -12.02 6.54 10.72
N ILE A 304 -11.18 7.52 10.36
CA ILE A 304 -10.48 7.49 9.06
C ILE A 304 -9.37 6.45 9.03
N SER A 305 -8.61 6.26 10.12
CA SER A 305 -7.54 5.27 10.21
C SER A 305 -8.05 3.85 9.96
N PHE A 306 -9.17 3.48 10.55
CA PHE A 306 -9.74 2.14 10.39
C PHE A 306 -10.56 1.99 9.12
N LEU A 307 -11.30 3.02 8.69
CA LEU A 307 -12.03 3.00 7.42
C LEU A 307 -11.09 2.95 6.21
N SER A 308 -9.91 3.57 6.31
CA SER A 308 -8.85 3.45 5.30
C SER A 308 -8.00 2.18 5.44
N THR A 309 -8.33 1.30 6.37
CA THR A 309 -7.56 0.09 6.72
C THR A 309 -6.08 0.32 7.04
N ASN A 310 -5.71 1.56 7.37
CA ASN A 310 -4.32 1.95 7.68
C ASN A 310 -3.83 1.42 9.02
N GLY A 311 -4.75 1.26 10.00
CA GLY A 311 -4.38 0.80 11.33
C GLY A 311 -3.44 1.75 12.10
N LEU A 312 -3.42 3.05 11.76
CA LEU A 312 -2.67 4.05 12.53
C LEU A 312 -3.26 4.17 13.93
N LEU A 313 -2.42 4.01 14.95
CA LEU A 313 -2.78 4.15 16.35
C LEU A 313 -2.01 5.31 16.98
N LEU A 314 -2.64 5.96 17.96
CA LEU A 314 -2.00 7.01 18.75
C LEU A 314 -1.41 6.41 20.02
N ALA A 315 -0.20 6.82 20.37
CA ALA A 315 0.47 6.39 21.58
C ALA A 315 -0.36 6.70 22.82
N GLY A 316 -0.71 5.67 23.59
CA GLY A 316 -1.45 5.79 24.86
C GLY A 316 -2.91 6.23 24.75
N ALA A 317 -3.50 6.29 23.55
CA ALA A 317 -4.87 6.78 23.34
C ALA A 317 -5.79 5.78 22.62
N ILE A 318 -5.52 4.49 22.75
CA ILE A 318 -6.32 3.44 22.09
C ILE A 318 -7.72 3.40 22.73
N PRO A 319 -8.81 3.38 21.92
CA PRO A 319 -10.15 3.22 22.44
C PRO A 319 -10.31 1.89 23.16
N ASP A 320 -10.57 1.89 24.46
CA ASP A 320 -10.65 0.71 25.33
C ASP A 320 -12.08 0.17 25.55
N HIS A 321 -13.07 0.83 24.95
CA HIS A 321 -14.47 0.45 25.11
C HIS A 321 -14.90 -0.60 24.09
N GLY A 322 -15.51 -1.70 24.53
CA GLY A 322 -15.94 -2.80 23.64
C GLY A 322 -16.79 -2.37 22.45
N GLY A 323 -17.65 -1.36 22.62
CA GLY A 323 -18.45 -0.81 21.52
C GLY A 323 -17.60 -0.04 20.50
N ALA A 324 -16.57 0.69 20.92
CA ALA A 324 -15.66 1.39 20.03
C ALA A 324 -14.80 0.38 19.24
N VAL A 325 -14.25 -0.63 19.92
CA VAL A 325 -13.46 -1.69 19.26
C VAL A 325 -14.28 -2.42 18.20
N LEU A 326 -15.54 -2.78 18.52
CA LEU A 326 -16.43 -3.43 17.56
C LEU A 326 -16.69 -2.53 16.33
N LEU A 327 -16.94 -1.24 16.55
CA LEU A 327 -17.14 -0.28 15.46
C LEU A 327 -15.88 -0.16 14.59
N LEU A 328 -14.70 -0.09 15.19
CA LEU A 328 -13.42 -0.03 14.46
C LEU A 328 -13.20 -1.28 13.60
N ILE A 329 -13.50 -2.47 14.13
CA ILE A 329 -13.45 -3.73 13.36
C ILE A 329 -14.43 -3.69 12.17
N LEU A 330 -15.66 -3.22 12.39
CA LEU A 330 -16.64 -3.05 11.31
C LEU A 330 -16.17 -2.08 10.24
N LEU A 331 -15.58 -0.95 10.62
CA LEU A 331 -15.01 0.02 9.67
C LEU A 331 -13.88 -0.60 8.85
N ALA A 332 -12.97 -1.33 9.49
CA ALA A 332 -11.87 -2.01 8.82
C ALA A 332 -12.34 -3.10 7.85
N THR A 333 -13.49 -3.76 8.14
CA THR A 333 -14.06 -4.77 7.24
C THR A 333 -14.78 -4.14 6.04
N ILE A 334 -15.35 -2.94 6.19
CA ILE A 334 -15.95 -2.20 5.06
C ILE A 334 -14.86 -1.68 4.13
N GLY A 335 -13.80 -1.11 4.68
CA GLY A 335 -12.68 -0.59 3.91
C GLY A 335 -12.92 0.76 3.25
N GLY A 336 -12.00 1.17 2.36
CA GLY A 336 -12.05 2.40 1.59
C GLY A 336 -12.92 2.30 0.33
N CYS A 337 -12.76 3.26 -0.57
CA CYS A 337 -13.45 3.24 -1.87
C CYS A 337 -12.85 2.19 -2.81
N MET A 338 -13.68 1.64 -3.69
CA MET A 338 -13.24 0.67 -4.71
C MET A 338 -12.16 1.28 -5.62
N GLY A 339 -11.06 0.55 -5.81
CA GLY A 339 -9.92 1.02 -6.60
C GLY A 339 -9.01 2.00 -5.86
N SER A 340 -9.14 2.09 -4.53
CA SER A 340 -8.18 2.72 -3.63
C SER A 340 -7.07 1.75 -3.22
N ALA A 341 -6.06 2.24 -2.52
CA ALA A 341 -5.05 1.38 -1.90
C ALA A 341 -5.57 0.70 -0.61
N ALA A 342 -6.65 1.23 -0.04
CA ALA A 342 -7.22 0.79 1.24
C ALA A 342 -8.05 -0.51 1.17
N GLY A 343 -8.24 -1.07 0.00
CA GLY A 343 -9.20 -2.16 -0.17
C GLY A 343 -10.66 -1.67 0.01
N GLY A 344 -11.66 -2.52 -0.31
CA GLY A 344 -13.08 -2.20 -0.19
C GLY A 344 -13.91 -2.90 -1.26
#